data_ca79840fe1ee261f9df6144ccd397a54
#
_entry.id   ca79840fe1ee261f9df6144ccd397a54
#
_cell.length_a   1.000
_cell.length_b   1.000
_cell.length_c   1.000
_cell.angle_alpha   90.00
_cell.angle_beta   90.00
_cell.angle_gamma   90.00
#
_symmetry.space_group_name_H-M   'P 1'
#
loop_
_entity.id
_entity.type
_entity.pdbx_description
1 polymer ?
#
loop_
_entity_poly.entity_id
_entity_poly.type
_entity_poly.pdbx_seq_one_letter_code
_entity_poly.pdbx_strand_id
1 'polypeptide(L)'
;MDTVYIETSIFSHATARPSSDLNIAVLQQQAREWWSNERHKFTIVTSQLVLDEAALGDPVAAAERMKLLAEIPLIPADVRVERIADELIARSLMPPKARLDALHVAFAAVGGVQFLLTQNCRLIANAHTLPRLYRTLDELGFPNLLIYTPAEFLGSTDNEP
;
A
#
# COMPACT_ATOMS: atom_id res chain seq x y z
N MET A 1 -8.29 16.67 4.75
CA MET A 1 -8.41 15.19 4.80
C MET A 1 -7.11 14.60 4.26
N ASP A 2 -6.48 13.72 5.01
CA ASP A 2 -5.25 13.07 4.55
C ASP A 2 -5.51 12.14 3.36
N THR A 3 -4.50 11.96 2.53
CA THR A 3 -4.56 11.10 1.35
C THR A 3 -3.82 9.80 1.62
N VAL A 4 -4.44 8.69 1.27
CA VAL A 4 -3.88 7.34 1.39
C VAL A 4 -3.72 6.73 0.01
N TYR A 5 -2.51 6.28 -0.29
CA TYR A 5 -2.26 5.39 -1.43
C TYR A 5 -2.47 3.95 -0.97
N ILE A 6 -3.33 3.23 -1.64
CA ILE A 6 -3.65 1.83 -1.31
C ILE A 6 -2.92 0.90 -2.26
N GLU A 7 -2.04 0.07 -1.70
CA GLU A 7 -1.26 -0.92 -2.43
C GLU A 7 -2.07 -2.20 -2.65
N THR A 8 -1.69 -3.00 -3.61
CA THR A 8 -2.43 -4.14 -4.13
C THR A 8 -2.80 -5.19 -3.07
N SER A 9 -1.93 -5.42 -2.08
CA SER A 9 -2.17 -6.43 -1.03
C SER A 9 -3.46 -6.18 -0.25
N ILE A 10 -3.85 -4.93 -0.08
CA ILE A 10 -5.10 -4.56 0.60
C ILE A 10 -6.31 -5.09 -0.16
N PHE A 11 -6.35 -4.86 -1.47
CA PHE A 11 -7.45 -5.34 -2.31
C PHE A 11 -7.48 -6.87 -2.38
N SER A 12 -6.32 -7.50 -2.45
CA SER A 12 -6.21 -8.95 -2.48
C SER A 12 -6.75 -9.59 -1.20
N HIS A 13 -6.35 -9.09 -0.04
CA HIS A 13 -6.83 -9.63 1.24
C HIS A 13 -8.31 -9.29 1.50
N ALA A 14 -8.74 -8.08 1.16
CA ALA A 14 -10.12 -7.65 1.41
C ALA A 14 -11.16 -8.44 0.61
N THR A 15 -10.80 -8.94 -0.58
CA THR A 15 -11.72 -9.63 -1.49
C THR A 15 -11.54 -11.15 -1.53
N ALA A 16 -10.45 -11.67 -0.95
CA ALA A 16 -10.16 -13.10 -0.99
C ALA A 16 -11.15 -13.93 -0.17
N ARG A 17 -11.33 -15.19 -0.56
CA ARG A 17 -12.06 -16.16 0.26
C ARG A 17 -11.34 -16.33 1.60
N PRO A 18 -12.07 -16.55 2.71
CA PRO A 18 -11.47 -16.75 4.02
C PRO A 18 -10.42 -17.87 3.99
N SER A 19 -9.22 -17.57 4.47
CA SER A 19 -8.12 -18.54 4.55
C SER A 19 -8.26 -19.43 5.78
N SER A 20 -7.85 -20.71 5.65
CA SER A 20 -7.69 -21.61 6.78
C SER A 20 -6.41 -21.34 7.58
N ASP A 21 -5.44 -20.61 7.00
CA ASP A 21 -4.26 -20.14 7.72
C ASP A 21 -4.66 -18.92 8.58
N LEU A 22 -4.48 -19.06 9.89
CA LEU A 22 -4.91 -18.03 10.86
C LEU A 22 -4.18 -16.69 10.67
N ASN A 23 -2.91 -16.72 10.30
CA ASN A 23 -2.16 -15.49 10.06
C ASN A 23 -2.69 -14.73 8.84
N ILE A 24 -3.02 -15.45 7.77
CA ILE A 24 -3.62 -14.86 6.57
C ILE A 24 -5.04 -14.39 6.87
N ALA A 25 -5.82 -15.16 7.63
CA ALA A 25 -7.19 -14.80 8.01
C ALA A 25 -7.23 -13.46 8.78
N VAL A 26 -6.26 -13.22 9.66
CA VAL A 26 -6.14 -11.94 10.38
C VAL A 26 -5.88 -10.77 9.40
N LEU A 27 -4.98 -10.94 8.45
CA LEU A 27 -4.70 -9.92 7.43
C LEU A 27 -5.95 -9.61 6.60
N GLN A 28 -6.68 -10.64 6.19
CA GLN A 28 -7.94 -10.48 5.46
C GLN A 28 -8.98 -9.71 6.27
N GLN A 29 -9.13 -10.04 7.54
CA GLN A 29 -10.06 -9.37 8.44
C GLN A 29 -9.70 -7.89 8.61
N GLN A 30 -8.44 -7.59 8.87
CA GLN A 30 -7.95 -6.22 9.02
C GLN A 30 -8.12 -5.39 7.76
N ALA A 31 -7.86 -5.95 6.58
CA ALA A 31 -8.09 -5.29 5.31
C ALA A 31 -9.57 -4.94 5.11
N ARG A 32 -10.48 -5.89 5.40
CA ARG A 32 -11.92 -5.66 5.30
C ARG A 32 -12.42 -4.61 6.29
N GLU A 33 -11.95 -4.64 7.53
CA GLU A 33 -12.32 -3.64 8.55
C GLU A 33 -11.85 -2.26 8.16
N TRP A 34 -10.62 -2.12 7.70
CA TRP A 34 -10.11 -0.84 7.23
C TRP A 34 -10.95 -0.30 6.08
N TRP A 35 -11.25 -1.15 5.09
CA TRP A 35 -12.04 -0.77 3.93
C TRP A 35 -13.44 -0.31 4.33
N SER A 36 -14.07 -0.98 5.26
CA SER A 36 -15.44 -0.68 5.69
C SER A 36 -15.53 0.51 6.63
N ASN A 37 -14.58 0.65 7.55
CA ASN A 37 -14.70 1.56 8.68
C ASN A 37 -13.76 2.78 8.60
N GLU A 38 -12.61 2.64 7.96
CA GLU A 38 -11.59 3.69 7.97
C GLU A 38 -11.51 4.47 6.67
N ARG A 39 -11.73 3.86 5.51
CA ARG A 39 -11.49 4.50 4.22
C ARG A 39 -12.20 5.83 4.03
N HIS A 40 -13.37 6.00 4.63
CA HIS A 40 -14.18 7.23 4.52
C HIS A 40 -13.57 8.44 5.20
N LYS A 41 -12.56 8.21 6.06
CA LYS A 41 -11.84 9.27 6.77
C LYS A 41 -10.73 9.90 5.92
N PHE A 42 -10.47 9.34 4.73
CA PHE A 42 -9.34 9.70 3.89
C PHE A 42 -9.76 9.97 2.45
N THR A 43 -8.95 10.76 1.75
CA THR A 43 -8.93 10.77 0.29
C THR A 43 -8.12 9.58 -0.19
N ILE A 44 -8.71 8.72 -1.01
CA ILE A 44 -8.08 7.47 -1.45
C ILE A 44 -7.57 7.64 -2.87
N VAL A 45 -6.34 7.21 -3.11
CA VAL A 45 -5.72 7.14 -4.43
C VAL A 45 -5.00 5.81 -4.61
N THR A 46 -4.74 5.44 -5.85
CA THR A 46 -3.94 4.28 -6.20
C THR A 46 -3.14 4.58 -7.47
N SER A 47 -2.67 3.56 -8.17
CA SER A 47 -1.88 3.74 -9.39
C SER A 47 -2.27 2.72 -10.46
N GLN A 48 -1.86 2.96 -11.71
CA GLN A 48 -2.02 1.99 -12.79
C GLN A 48 -1.33 0.67 -12.45
N LEU A 49 -0.21 0.71 -11.73
CA LEU A 49 0.49 -0.50 -11.30
C LEU A 49 -0.42 -1.40 -10.45
N VAL A 50 -1.21 -0.82 -9.54
CA VAL A 50 -2.17 -1.59 -8.74
C VAL A 50 -3.25 -2.20 -9.61
N LEU A 51 -3.78 -1.45 -10.59
CA LEU A 51 -4.76 -2.01 -11.54
C LEU A 51 -4.18 -3.19 -12.31
N ASP A 52 -2.96 -3.06 -12.80
CA ASP A 52 -2.29 -4.11 -13.58
C ASP A 52 -2.08 -5.38 -12.72
N GLU A 53 -1.61 -5.21 -11.50
CA GLU A 53 -1.42 -6.34 -10.56
C GLU A 53 -2.76 -6.98 -10.15
N ALA A 54 -3.77 -6.17 -9.86
CA ALA A 54 -5.08 -6.65 -9.44
C ALA A 54 -5.82 -7.42 -10.55
N ALA A 55 -5.50 -7.16 -11.80
CA ALA A 55 -6.09 -7.84 -12.95
C ALA A 55 -5.49 -9.23 -13.21
N LEU A 56 -4.41 -9.60 -12.52
CA LEU A 56 -3.71 -10.87 -12.72
C LEU A 56 -4.37 -12.01 -11.93
N GLY A 57 -4.06 -13.25 -12.35
CA GLY A 57 -4.50 -14.46 -11.67
C GLY A 57 -5.89 -14.93 -12.05
N ASP A 58 -6.57 -15.56 -11.11
CA ASP A 58 -7.91 -16.10 -11.32
C ASP A 58 -8.89 -15.00 -11.76
N PRO A 59 -9.63 -15.18 -12.89
CA PRO A 59 -10.51 -14.14 -13.39
C PRO A 59 -11.62 -13.70 -12.43
N VAL A 60 -12.15 -14.62 -11.62
CA VAL A 60 -13.20 -14.29 -10.65
C VAL A 60 -12.63 -13.44 -9.51
N ALA A 61 -11.47 -13.84 -8.99
CA ALA A 61 -10.78 -13.08 -7.94
C ALA A 61 -10.35 -11.69 -8.45
N ALA A 62 -9.82 -11.61 -9.67
CA ALA A 62 -9.45 -10.35 -10.31
C ALA A 62 -10.66 -9.42 -10.46
N ALA A 63 -11.81 -9.94 -10.88
CA ALA A 63 -13.04 -9.15 -11.01
C ALA A 63 -13.49 -8.54 -9.68
N GLU A 64 -13.37 -9.27 -8.58
CA GLU A 64 -13.71 -8.76 -7.25
C GLU A 64 -12.77 -7.63 -6.81
N ARG A 65 -11.47 -7.75 -7.06
CA ARG A 65 -10.51 -6.67 -6.80
C ARG A 65 -10.80 -5.43 -7.64
N MET A 66 -11.08 -5.61 -8.91
CA MET A 66 -11.37 -4.52 -9.83
C MET A 66 -12.64 -3.75 -9.47
N LYS A 67 -13.63 -4.41 -8.85
CA LYS A 67 -14.83 -3.72 -8.33
C LYS A 67 -14.48 -2.69 -7.27
N LEU A 68 -13.58 -3.01 -6.34
CA LEU A 68 -13.15 -2.07 -5.32
C LEU A 68 -12.34 -0.90 -5.91
N LEU A 69 -11.62 -1.15 -6.99
CA LEU A 69 -10.74 -0.18 -7.65
C LEU A 69 -11.47 0.79 -8.60
N ALA A 70 -12.71 0.47 -9.00
CA ALA A 70 -13.38 1.09 -10.13
C ALA A 70 -13.49 2.62 -10.09
N GLU A 71 -13.61 3.20 -8.89
CA GLU A 71 -13.82 4.64 -8.72
C GLU A 71 -12.66 5.34 -8.00
N ILE A 72 -11.55 4.65 -7.78
CA ILE A 72 -10.40 5.23 -7.08
C ILE A 72 -9.53 6.01 -8.07
N PRO A 73 -9.29 7.31 -7.82
CA PRO A 73 -8.41 8.11 -8.67
C PRO A 73 -6.99 7.55 -8.71
N LEU A 74 -6.36 7.67 -9.87
CA LEU A 74 -4.98 7.22 -10.08
C LEU A 74 -4.01 8.39 -9.93
N ILE A 75 -2.88 8.14 -9.26
CA ILE A 75 -1.74 9.05 -9.30
C ILE A 75 -1.19 9.04 -10.73
N PRO A 76 -1.01 10.22 -11.36
CA PRO A 76 -0.49 10.29 -12.71
C PRO A 76 0.91 9.68 -12.85
N ALA A 77 1.23 9.15 -14.02
CA ALA A 77 2.58 8.73 -14.35
C ALA A 77 3.55 9.92 -14.26
N ASP A 78 4.73 9.69 -13.67
CA ASP A 78 5.76 10.72 -13.47
C ASP A 78 7.14 10.06 -13.64
N VAL A 79 8.03 10.72 -14.36
CA VAL A 79 9.38 10.20 -14.61
C VAL A 79 10.20 9.98 -13.33
N ARG A 80 9.86 10.68 -12.25
CA ARG A 80 10.54 10.53 -10.95
C ARG A 80 10.26 9.19 -10.30
N VAL A 81 9.13 8.55 -10.59
CA VAL A 81 8.72 7.28 -9.97
C VAL A 81 9.78 6.20 -10.22
N GLU A 82 10.17 5.98 -11.47
CA GLU A 82 11.18 4.97 -11.79
C GLU A 82 12.55 5.32 -11.20
N ARG A 83 12.93 6.60 -11.21
CA ARG A 83 14.19 7.05 -10.64
C ARG A 83 14.27 6.79 -9.14
N ILE A 84 13.20 7.05 -8.40
CA ILE A 84 13.13 6.78 -6.97
C ILE A 84 13.18 5.27 -6.72
N ALA A 85 12.42 4.48 -7.48
CA ALA A 85 12.47 3.01 -7.35
C ALA A 85 13.89 2.46 -7.60
N ASP A 86 14.59 2.99 -8.60
CA ASP A 86 15.97 2.61 -8.89
C ASP A 86 16.91 2.96 -7.73
N GLU A 87 16.73 4.12 -7.10
CA GLU A 87 17.51 4.52 -5.92
C GLU A 87 17.27 3.61 -4.72
N LEU A 88 16.02 3.22 -4.47
CA LEU A 88 15.70 2.31 -3.37
C LEU A 88 16.38 0.95 -3.54
N ILE A 89 16.45 0.45 -4.76
CA ILE A 89 17.14 -0.80 -5.07
C ILE A 89 18.66 -0.61 -5.00
N ALA A 90 19.20 0.47 -5.58
CA ALA A 90 20.63 0.76 -5.56
C ALA A 90 21.18 0.90 -4.14
N ARG A 91 20.40 1.43 -3.22
CA ARG A 91 20.74 1.57 -1.79
C ARG A 91 20.41 0.34 -0.95
N SER A 92 20.06 -0.77 -1.58
CA SER A 92 19.76 -2.05 -0.93
C SER A 92 18.61 -2.01 0.08
N LEU A 93 17.65 -1.10 -0.11
CA LEU A 93 16.43 -1.04 0.70
C LEU A 93 15.45 -2.13 0.29
N MET A 94 15.51 -2.53 -0.98
CA MET A 94 14.76 -3.66 -1.54
C MET A 94 15.66 -4.43 -2.51
N PRO A 95 15.50 -5.76 -2.63
CA PRO A 95 16.24 -6.53 -3.62
C PRO A 95 15.78 -6.20 -5.04
N PRO A 96 16.64 -6.43 -6.08
CA PRO A 96 16.26 -6.14 -7.48
C PRO A 96 14.97 -6.83 -7.94
N LYS A 97 14.69 -8.03 -7.44
CA LYS A 97 13.45 -8.77 -7.74
C LYS A 97 12.18 -8.12 -7.19
N ALA A 98 12.32 -7.18 -6.26
CA ALA A 98 11.21 -6.45 -5.63
C ALA A 98 10.99 -5.07 -6.28
N ARG A 99 11.31 -4.91 -7.57
CA ARG A 99 11.15 -3.61 -8.26
C ARG A 99 9.72 -3.10 -8.22
N LEU A 100 8.71 -3.96 -8.33
CA LEU A 100 7.31 -3.54 -8.25
C LEU A 100 6.97 -2.96 -6.88
N ASP A 101 7.51 -3.54 -5.81
CA ASP A 101 7.32 -3.03 -4.45
C ASP A 101 7.99 -1.65 -4.28
N ALA A 102 9.18 -1.48 -4.85
CA ALA A 102 9.86 -0.18 -4.88
C ALA A 102 9.05 0.86 -5.66
N LEU A 103 8.42 0.49 -6.75
CA LEU A 103 7.55 1.37 -7.53
C LEU A 103 6.33 1.82 -6.72
N HIS A 104 5.71 0.96 -5.91
CA HIS A 104 4.61 1.37 -5.03
C HIS A 104 5.03 2.48 -4.05
N VAL A 105 6.19 2.31 -3.42
CA VAL A 105 6.74 3.36 -2.53
C VAL A 105 7.00 4.65 -3.31
N ALA A 106 7.58 4.55 -4.49
CA ALA A 106 7.87 5.69 -5.34
C ALA A 106 6.60 6.43 -5.81
N PHE A 107 5.56 5.71 -6.19
CA PHE A 107 4.26 6.31 -6.54
C PHE A 107 3.68 7.10 -5.36
N ALA A 108 3.69 6.51 -4.17
CA ALA A 108 3.19 7.18 -2.98
C ALA A 108 3.99 8.45 -2.65
N ALA A 109 5.31 8.37 -2.75
CA ALA A 109 6.19 9.51 -2.49
C ALA A 109 5.97 10.65 -3.48
N VAL A 110 6.01 10.37 -4.79
CA VAL A 110 5.83 11.37 -5.85
C VAL A 110 4.40 11.92 -5.84
N GLY A 111 3.42 11.10 -5.52
CA GLY A 111 2.03 11.52 -5.40
C GLY A 111 1.75 12.43 -4.21
N GLY A 112 2.71 12.61 -3.31
CA GLY A 112 2.58 13.51 -2.16
C GLY A 112 1.55 13.08 -1.14
N VAL A 113 1.26 11.79 -1.06
CA VAL A 113 0.29 11.26 -0.09
C VAL A 113 0.87 11.23 1.32
N GLN A 114 0.03 11.29 2.33
CA GLN A 114 0.45 11.17 3.72
C GLN A 114 0.75 9.73 4.10
N PHE A 115 -0.04 8.78 3.58
CA PHE A 115 0.08 7.38 3.95
C PHE A 115 0.16 6.47 2.73
N LEU A 116 1.06 5.50 2.79
CA LEU A 116 1.04 4.29 1.96
C LEU A 116 0.49 3.16 2.82
N LEU A 117 -0.67 2.62 2.44
CA LEU A 117 -1.31 1.50 3.12
C LEU A 117 -0.98 0.19 2.40
N THR A 118 -0.38 -0.75 3.12
CA THR A 118 0.05 -2.03 2.59
C THR A 118 -0.01 -3.13 3.64
N GLN A 119 -0.14 -4.38 3.21
CA GLN A 119 0.06 -5.55 4.08
C GLN A 119 1.31 -6.35 3.68
N ASN A 120 2.14 -5.81 2.79
CA ASN A 120 3.43 -6.37 2.46
C ASN A 120 4.46 -5.97 3.53
N CYS A 121 4.49 -6.71 4.63
CA CYS A 121 5.41 -6.47 5.75
C CYS A 121 6.81 -7.02 5.51
N ARG A 122 7.01 -7.81 4.47
CA ARG A 122 8.31 -8.35 4.13
C ARG A 122 9.18 -7.36 3.37
N LEU A 123 8.60 -6.63 2.42
CA LEU A 123 9.35 -5.79 1.49
C LEU A 123 9.02 -4.30 1.61
N ILE A 124 7.81 -3.92 1.99
CA ILE A 124 7.39 -2.51 2.07
C ILE A 124 7.31 -2.05 3.53
N ALA A 125 6.39 -2.59 4.32
CA ALA A 125 6.21 -2.22 5.73
C ALA A 125 7.08 -3.09 6.64
N ASN A 126 8.37 -3.17 6.34
CA ASN A 126 9.30 -3.97 7.10
C ASN A 126 9.98 -3.12 8.17
N ALA A 127 9.71 -3.44 9.43
CA ALA A 127 10.23 -2.68 10.58
C ALA A 127 11.77 -2.60 10.61
N HIS A 128 12.47 -3.59 10.08
CA HIS A 128 13.94 -3.58 10.03
C HIS A 128 14.51 -2.60 9.01
N THR A 129 13.76 -2.30 7.94
CA THR A 129 14.22 -1.42 6.87
C THR A 129 13.55 -0.06 6.87
N LEU A 130 12.37 0.10 7.47
CA LEU A 130 11.61 1.35 7.45
C LEU A 130 12.41 2.58 7.92
N PRO A 131 13.21 2.53 9.01
CA PRO A 131 13.98 3.72 9.40
C PRO A 131 14.95 4.20 8.33
N ARG A 132 15.60 3.27 7.62
CA ARG A 132 16.50 3.61 6.50
C ARG A 132 15.71 4.07 5.29
N LEU A 133 14.57 3.47 5.01
CA LEU A 133 13.68 3.87 3.93
C LEU A 133 13.20 5.30 4.12
N TYR A 134 12.73 5.66 5.30
CA TYR A 134 12.30 7.02 5.61
C TYR A 134 13.42 8.04 5.47
N ARG A 135 14.63 7.72 5.93
CA ARG A 135 15.80 8.60 5.74
C ARG A 135 16.15 8.79 4.27
N THR A 136 16.09 7.73 3.49
CA THR A 136 16.36 7.80 2.05
C THR A 136 15.32 8.65 1.34
N LEU A 137 14.02 8.47 1.65
CA LEU A 137 12.96 9.28 1.09
C LEU A 137 13.10 10.76 1.47
N ASP A 138 13.49 11.06 2.71
CA ASP A 138 13.77 12.42 3.15
C ASP A 138 14.91 13.04 2.33
N GLU A 139 16.01 12.33 2.15
CA GLU A 139 17.15 12.77 1.32
C GLU A 139 16.74 13.00 -0.14
N LEU A 140 15.79 12.23 -0.66
CA LEU A 140 15.26 12.38 -2.01
C LEU A 140 14.20 13.49 -2.15
N GLY A 141 13.83 14.14 -1.05
CA GLY A 141 12.87 15.24 -1.03
C GLY A 141 11.44 14.88 -0.65
N PHE A 142 11.24 13.70 -0.04
CA PHE A 142 9.92 13.18 0.36
C PHE A 142 9.89 12.82 1.85
N PRO A 143 9.96 13.82 2.76
CA PRO A 143 10.11 13.58 4.20
C PRO A 143 8.83 13.12 4.92
N ASN A 144 7.67 13.27 4.28
CA ASN A 144 6.37 13.21 5.00
C ASN A 144 5.59 11.92 4.79
N LEU A 145 6.04 11.03 3.91
CA LEU A 145 5.37 9.77 3.65
C LEU A 145 5.51 8.83 4.85
N LEU A 146 4.38 8.30 5.33
CA LEU A 146 4.33 7.26 6.35
C LEU A 146 3.77 5.97 5.75
N ILE A 147 4.36 4.85 6.10
CA ILE A 147 3.98 3.52 5.61
C ILE A 147 3.37 2.74 6.78
N TYR A 148 2.10 2.38 6.65
CA TYR A 148 1.36 1.66 7.66
C TYR A 148 0.61 0.47 7.08
N THR A 149 0.29 -0.48 7.96
CA THR A 149 -0.67 -1.55 7.68
C THR A 149 -2.04 -1.14 8.22
N PRO A 150 -3.13 -1.83 7.81
CA PRO A 150 -4.43 -1.58 8.40
C PRO A 150 -4.47 -1.68 9.93
N ALA A 151 -3.63 -2.56 10.50
CA ALA A 151 -3.62 -2.79 11.95
C ALA A 151 -3.39 -1.52 12.77
N GLU A 152 -2.52 -0.62 12.32
CA GLU A 152 -2.22 0.63 13.03
C GLU A 152 -3.38 1.62 13.05
N PHE A 153 -4.33 1.48 12.13
CA PHE A 153 -5.52 2.34 12.05
C PHE A 153 -6.69 1.79 12.87
N LEU A 154 -6.68 0.50 13.23
CA LEU A 154 -7.83 -0.17 13.84
C LEU A 154 -7.84 -0.09 15.37
N GLY A 155 -6.79 0.43 15.98
CA GLY A 155 -6.75 0.73 17.41
C GLY A 155 -7.48 2.04 17.70
N SER A 156 -8.81 2.06 17.59
CA SER A 156 -9.57 3.28 17.76
C SER A 156 -9.67 3.74 19.20
N THR A 157 -9.62 5.05 19.37
CA THR A 157 -9.93 5.76 20.61
C THR A 157 -11.43 5.85 20.89
N ASP A 158 -12.28 5.24 20.06
CA ASP A 158 -13.73 5.34 20.15
C ASP A 158 -14.35 4.55 21.32
N ASN A 159 -13.51 3.91 22.14
CA ASN A 159 -13.91 3.17 23.32
C ASN A 159 -13.44 3.80 24.65
N GLU A 160 -13.16 5.09 24.67
CA GLU A 160 -13.01 5.76 25.95
C GLU A 160 -14.40 6.03 26.55
N PRO A 161 -14.63 5.59 27.79
CA PRO A 161 -15.92 5.81 28.45
C PRO A 161 -16.21 7.27 28.75
#